data_56503ac7450fc670049163f07ec914f9
#
_entry.id   56503ac7450fc670049163f07ec914f9
#
_cell.length_a   1.000
_cell.length_b   1.000
_cell.length_c   1.000
_cell.angle_alpha   90.00
_cell.angle_beta   90.00
_cell.angle_gamma   90.00
#
_symmetry.space_group_name_H-M   'P 1'
#
loop_
_entity.id
_entity.type
_entity.pdbx_description
1 polymer ?
#
loop_
_entity_poly.entity_id
_entity_poly.type
_entity_poly.pdbx_seq_one_letter_code
_entity_poly.pdbx_strand_id
1 'polypeptide(L)' 'MNNFYETLGVSPKATKEEIERIYKLQLKHFDPTLGVDMDSITLAYQTLSDPEKRFAYDLYIS' A
#
# COMPACT_ATOMS: atom_id res chain seq x y z
N MET A 1 12.85 -4.51 -6.73
CA MET A 1 12.39 -5.12 -5.48
C MET A 1 11.04 -4.50 -5.09
N ASN A 2 10.04 -5.34 -4.83
CA ASN A 2 8.71 -4.84 -4.52
C ASN A 2 8.63 -4.35 -3.08
N ASN A 3 8.01 -3.19 -2.90
CA ASN A 3 7.73 -2.65 -1.56
C ASN A 3 6.24 -2.37 -1.43
N PHE A 4 5.82 -1.90 -0.26
CA PHE A 4 4.41 -1.65 -0.02
C PHE A 4 3.84 -0.55 -0.91
N TYR A 5 4.63 0.44 -1.27
CA TYR A 5 4.18 1.47 -2.20
C TYR A 5 3.87 0.87 -3.57
N GLU A 6 4.73 -0.01 -4.05
CA GLU A 6 4.51 -0.69 -5.32
C GLU A 6 3.31 -1.66 -5.23
N THR A 7 3.16 -2.34 -4.09
CA THR A 7 2.05 -3.25 -3.89
C THR A 7 0.71 -2.53 -4.00
N LEU A 8 0.60 -1.34 -3.39
CA LEU A 8 -0.61 -0.52 -3.50
C LEU A 8 -0.70 0.23 -4.83
N GLY A 9 0.42 0.47 -5.49
CA GLY A 9 0.44 1.26 -6.71
C GLY A 9 0.42 2.76 -6.43
N VAL A 10 1.06 3.19 -5.34
CA VAL A 10 1.14 4.61 -4.97
C VAL A 10 2.59 5.07 -4.96
N SER A 11 2.77 6.38 -5.05
CA SER A 11 4.08 7.01 -4.93
C SER A 11 4.58 6.94 -3.49
N PRO A 12 5.90 6.82 -3.25
CA PRO A 12 6.44 6.95 -1.90
C PRO A 12 6.14 8.30 -1.25
N LYS A 13 5.73 9.29 -2.03
CA LYS A 13 5.35 10.62 -1.54
C LYS A 13 3.84 10.79 -1.42
N ALA A 14 3.06 9.73 -1.63
CA ALA A 14 1.62 9.82 -1.58
C ALA A 14 1.14 10.23 -0.18
N THR A 15 0.08 11.04 -0.14
CA THR A 15 -0.56 11.42 1.11
C THR A 15 -1.38 10.28 1.67
N LYS A 16 -1.75 10.38 2.95
CA LYS A 16 -2.61 9.38 3.58
C LYS A 16 -3.94 9.27 2.82
N GLU A 17 -4.49 10.39 2.38
CA GLU A 17 -5.75 10.42 1.64
C GLU A 17 -5.62 9.70 0.30
N GLU A 18 -4.51 9.86 -0.38
CA GLU A 18 -4.25 9.16 -1.63
C GLU A 18 -4.13 7.67 -1.40
N ILE A 19 -3.44 7.28 -0.34
CA ILE A 19 -3.26 5.87 0.02
C ILE A 19 -4.62 5.23 0.31
N GLU A 20 -5.48 5.91 1.06
CA GLU A 20 -6.81 5.41 1.36
C GLU A 20 -7.66 5.27 0.10
N ARG A 21 -7.60 6.26 -0.79
CA ARG A 21 -8.36 6.24 -2.03
C ARG A 21 -7.94 5.06 -2.92
N ILE A 22 -6.63 4.88 -3.06
CA ILE A 22 -6.10 3.79 -3.91
C ILE A 22 -6.48 2.44 -3.31
N TYR A 23 -6.40 2.31 -1.97
CA TYR A 23 -6.80 1.06 -1.32
C TYR A 23 -8.27 0.73 -1.60
N LYS A 24 -9.15 1.73 -1.50
CA LYS A 24 -10.58 1.52 -1.80
C LYS A 24 -10.80 1.11 -3.24
N LEU A 25 -10.04 1.71 -4.18
CA LEU A 25 -10.10 1.32 -5.58
C LEU A 25 -9.61 -0.11 -5.78
N GLN A 26 -8.54 -0.50 -5.10
CA GLN A 26 -8.04 -1.87 -5.19
C GLN A 26 -9.07 -2.88 -4.70
N LEU A 27 -9.75 -2.58 -3.60
CA LEU A 27 -10.81 -3.44 -3.09
C LEU A 27 -11.94 -3.60 -4.10
N LYS A 28 -12.33 -2.50 -4.74
CA LYS A 28 -13.45 -2.49 -5.68
C LYS A 28 -13.11 -3.23 -6.98
N HIS A 29 -11.88 -3.14 -7.41
CA HIS A 29 -11.45 -3.69 -8.70
C HIS A 29 -10.47 -4.85 -8.55
N PHE A 30 -10.47 -5.51 -7.39
CA PHE A 30 -9.57 -6.62 -7.15
C PHE A 30 -9.80 -7.75 -8.15
N ASP A 31 -8.70 -8.22 -8.74
CA ASP A 31 -8.74 -9.31 -9.71
C ASP A 31 -7.67 -10.34 -9.30
N PRO A 32 -8.09 -11.50 -8.78
CA PRO A 32 -7.14 -12.52 -8.33
C PRO A 32 -6.29 -13.11 -9.46
N THR A 33 -6.69 -12.91 -10.71
CA THR A 33 -5.90 -13.44 -11.84
C THR A 33 -4.64 -12.61 -12.11
N LEU A 34 -4.51 -11.43 -11.49
CA LEU A 34 -3.35 -10.56 -11.68
C LEU A 34 -2.16 -10.94 -10.79
N GLY A 35 -2.30 -11.97 -9.95
CA GLY A 35 -1.20 -12.44 -9.13
C GLY A 35 -0.94 -11.64 -7.86
N VAL A 36 -1.79 -10.68 -7.54
CA VAL A 36 -1.71 -9.88 -6.32
C VAL A 36 -2.77 -10.39 -5.35
N ASP A 37 -2.40 -10.66 -4.10
CA ASP A 37 -3.36 -11.13 -3.12
C ASP A 37 -3.82 -9.99 -2.21
N MET A 38 -5.04 -10.14 -1.66
CA MET A 38 -5.64 -9.11 -0.80
C MET A 38 -4.88 -8.95 0.50
N ASP A 39 -4.27 -10.01 1.02
CA ASP A 39 -3.51 -9.92 2.27
C ASP A 39 -2.33 -8.99 2.11
N SER A 40 -1.61 -9.06 0.98
CA SER A 40 -0.50 -8.15 0.71
C SER A 40 -0.98 -6.71 0.58
N ILE A 41 -2.08 -6.48 -0.12
CA ILE A 41 -2.66 -5.15 -0.29
C ILE A 41 -3.09 -4.59 1.07
N THR A 42 -3.76 -5.40 1.88
CA THR A 42 -4.22 -4.98 3.20
C THR A 42 -3.04 -4.65 4.13
N LEU A 43 -2.01 -5.48 4.12
CA LEU A 43 -0.83 -5.24 4.94
C LEU A 43 -0.13 -3.94 4.53
N ALA A 44 0.02 -3.72 3.22
CA ALA A 44 0.61 -2.49 2.71
C ALA A 44 -0.20 -1.27 3.16
N TYR A 45 -1.52 -1.34 3.04
CA TYR A 45 -2.38 -0.25 3.48
C TYR A 45 -2.27 0.00 4.99
N GLN A 46 -2.32 -1.06 5.80
CA GLN A 46 -2.23 -0.92 7.26
C GLN A 46 -0.92 -0.27 7.68
N THR A 47 0.17 -0.58 6.98
CA THR A 47 1.47 0.01 7.27
C THR A 47 1.55 1.45 6.82
N LEU A 48 1.13 1.73 5.60
CA LEU A 48 1.32 3.05 4.99
C LEU A 48 0.28 4.08 5.45
N SER A 49 -0.86 3.63 5.97
CA SER A 49 -1.89 4.56 6.46
C SER A 49 -1.66 5.00 7.90
N ASP A 50 -0.78 4.31 8.62
CA ASP A 50 -0.43 4.67 10.01
C ASP A 50 0.86 5.48 9.97
N PRO A 51 0.86 6.75 10.44
CA PRO A 51 2.06 7.59 10.36
C PRO A 51 3.29 6.99 11.06
N GLU A 52 3.10 6.34 12.21
CA GLU A 52 4.21 5.74 12.94
C GLU A 52 4.75 4.52 12.20
N LYS A 53 3.87 3.65 11.73
CA LYS A 53 4.28 2.46 10.99
C LYS A 53 4.93 2.85 9.67
N ARG A 54 4.38 3.85 8.99
CA ARG A 54 4.92 4.34 7.73
C ARG A 54 6.33 4.89 7.94
N PHE A 55 6.52 5.67 8.99
CA PHE A 55 7.84 6.24 9.29
C PHE A 55 8.87 5.13 9.51
N ALA A 56 8.53 4.13 10.33
CA ALA A 56 9.42 3.01 10.59
C ALA A 56 9.70 2.21 9.33
N TYR A 57 8.68 2.00 8.51
CA TYR A 57 8.83 1.29 7.24
C TYR A 57 9.74 2.03 6.27
N ASP A 58 9.58 3.36 6.18
CA ASP A 58 10.41 4.17 5.30
C ASP A 58 11.88 4.09 5.70
N LEU A 59 12.17 4.06 6.99
CA LEU A 59 13.54 3.85 7.46
C LEU A 59 14.07 2.48 7.09
N TYR A 60 13.21 1.48 7.15
CA TYR A 60 13.59 0.10 6.84
C TYR A 60 13.97 -0.07 5.36
N ILE A 61 13.25 0.58 4.45
CA ILE A 61 13.48 0.40 3.01
C ILE A 61 14.45 1.43 2.42
N SER A 62 14.84 2.45 3.18
CA SER A 62 15.74 3.50 2.67
C SER A 62 17.17 3.03 2.52
#